data_727e9750ff3cb017050c9cf2a42762a9
#
_entry.id   727e9750ff3cb017050c9cf2a42762a9
#
_cell.length_a   1.000
_cell.length_b   1.000
_cell.length_c   1.000
_cell.angle_alpha   90.00
_cell.angle_beta   90.00
_cell.angle_gamma   90.00
#
_symmetry.space_group_name_H-M   'P 1'
#
loop_
_entity.id
_entity.type
_entity.pdbx_description
1 polymer ?
#
loop_
_entity_poly.entity_id
_entity_poly.type
_entity_poly.pdbx_seq_one_letter_code
_entity_poly.pdbx_strand_id
1 'polypeptide(L)'
;MIAGLLYMYKLVWTNQFQKRARKFFHHHNDLTDRFKECLKLIEENPLDEKLKTHILKGPLKGKMSISLNYEYRIIIAIDRSENRIIFHDIGSHDEVY
;
A
#
# COMPACT_ATOMS: atom_id res chain seq x y z
N MET A 1 -23.69 3.10 6.99
CA MET A 1 -24.47 2.19 6.14
C MET A 1 -23.76 0.86 5.97
N ILE A 2 -24.50 -0.20 6.07
CA ILE A 2 -23.99 -1.56 5.86
C ILE A 2 -23.32 -1.69 4.49
N ALA A 3 -23.93 -1.10 3.45
CA ALA A 3 -23.39 -1.14 2.10
C ALA A 3 -21.95 -0.61 2.00
N GLY A 4 -21.61 0.46 2.77
CA GLY A 4 -20.26 1.00 2.79
C GLY A 4 -19.25 0.02 3.36
N LEU A 5 -19.65 -0.73 4.41
CA LEU A 5 -18.78 -1.74 5.01
C LEU A 5 -18.51 -2.91 4.07
N LEU A 6 -19.50 -3.27 3.24
CA LEU A 6 -19.36 -4.37 2.28
C LEU A 6 -18.33 -4.09 1.18
N TYR A 7 -18.00 -2.82 0.96
CA TYR A 7 -17.07 -2.41 -0.09
C TYR A 7 -15.68 -2.05 0.43
N MET A 8 -15.43 -2.21 1.74
CA MET A 8 -14.09 -2.04 2.26
C MET A 8 -13.22 -3.21 1.81
N TYR A 9 -12.00 -2.88 1.38
CA TYR A 9 -11.05 -3.89 0.94
C TYR A 9 -10.42 -4.62 2.12
N LYS A 10 -10.21 -5.92 1.93
CA LYS A 10 -9.42 -6.72 2.86
C LYS A 10 -7.95 -6.52 2.54
N LEU A 11 -7.14 -6.20 3.55
CA LEU A 11 -5.71 -5.98 3.38
C LEU A 11 -4.96 -7.30 3.59
N VAL A 12 -4.08 -7.62 2.64
CA VAL A 12 -3.31 -8.87 2.64
C VAL A 12 -1.83 -8.53 2.47
N TRP A 13 -0.98 -9.18 3.28
CA TRP A 13 0.46 -8.94 3.30
C TRP A 13 1.19 -10.13 2.69
N THR A 14 2.02 -9.90 1.67
CA THR A 14 2.91 -10.97 1.19
C THR A 14 4.03 -11.19 2.20
N ASN A 15 4.69 -12.36 2.13
CA ASN A 15 5.84 -12.65 2.97
C ASN A 15 6.96 -11.64 2.74
N GLN A 16 7.19 -11.25 1.49
CA GLN A 16 8.17 -10.23 1.15
C GLN A 16 7.84 -8.89 1.81
N PHE A 17 6.57 -8.48 1.72
CA PHE A 17 6.15 -7.21 2.35
C PHE A 17 6.39 -7.24 3.85
N GLN A 18 6.04 -8.34 4.52
CA GLN A 18 6.22 -8.46 5.97
C GLN A 18 7.69 -8.31 6.36
N LYS A 19 8.59 -8.95 5.63
CA LYS A 19 10.04 -8.85 5.89
C LYS A 19 10.55 -7.44 5.66
N ARG A 20 10.16 -6.85 4.53
CA ARG A 20 10.60 -5.50 4.17
C ARG A 20 10.04 -4.47 5.14
N ALA A 21 8.78 -4.60 5.53
CA ALA A 21 8.15 -3.67 6.46
C ALA A 21 8.79 -3.71 7.84
N ARG A 22 9.09 -4.90 8.36
CA ARG A 22 9.77 -5.02 9.66
C ARG A 22 11.10 -4.27 9.65
N LYS A 23 11.91 -4.48 8.62
CA LYS A 23 13.19 -3.82 8.46
C LYS A 23 13.01 -2.31 8.31
N PHE A 24 12.06 -1.93 7.45
CA PHE A 24 11.77 -0.52 7.19
C PHE A 24 11.40 0.23 8.47
N PHE A 25 10.43 -0.27 9.23
CA PHE A 25 9.96 0.41 10.43
C PHE A 25 10.91 0.32 11.60
N HIS A 26 11.86 -0.62 11.57
CA HIS A 26 12.95 -0.63 12.54
C HIS A 26 13.81 0.63 12.39
N HIS A 27 14.03 1.09 11.15
CA HIS A 27 14.82 2.28 10.87
C HIS A 27 13.98 3.55 10.74
N HIS A 28 12.66 3.42 10.58
CA HIS A 28 11.75 4.53 10.32
C HIS A 28 10.50 4.43 11.20
N ASN A 29 10.70 4.27 12.51
CA ASN A 29 9.56 4.14 13.42
C ASN A 29 8.75 5.44 13.52
N ASP A 30 9.32 6.57 13.14
CA ASP A 30 8.64 7.86 13.03
C ASP A 30 7.56 7.87 11.95
N LEU A 31 7.58 6.92 11.01
CA LEU A 31 6.60 6.82 9.93
C LEU A 31 5.46 5.84 10.24
N THR A 32 5.45 5.24 11.41
CA THR A 32 4.43 4.25 11.78
C THR A 32 3.02 4.84 11.78
N ASP A 33 2.86 6.05 12.33
CA ASP A 33 1.55 6.71 12.37
C ASP A 33 1.07 7.07 10.97
N ARG A 34 1.98 7.55 10.12
CA ARG A 34 1.64 7.85 8.72
C ARG A 34 1.22 6.57 7.99
N PHE A 35 1.89 5.46 8.27
CA PHE A 35 1.54 4.17 7.68
C PHE A 35 0.12 3.75 8.09
N LYS A 36 -0.23 3.91 9.37
CA LYS A 36 -1.58 3.61 9.86
C LYS A 36 -2.64 4.46 9.16
N GLU A 37 -2.36 5.74 8.94
CA GLU A 37 -3.26 6.61 8.18
C GLU A 37 -3.44 6.10 6.76
N CYS A 38 -2.34 5.70 6.11
CA CYS A 38 -2.40 5.15 4.77
C CYS A 38 -3.27 3.89 4.73
N LEU A 39 -3.13 3.01 5.71
CA LEU A 39 -3.93 1.78 5.76
C LEU A 39 -5.42 2.07 5.81
N LYS A 40 -5.84 3.05 6.60
CA LYS A 40 -7.24 3.44 6.68
C LYS A 40 -7.75 3.97 5.33
N LEU A 41 -6.97 4.82 4.69
CA LEU A 41 -7.33 5.37 3.39
C LEU A 41 -7.41 4.27 2.33
N ILE A 42 -6.45 3.35 2.33
CA ILE A 42 -6.39 2.25 1.38
C ILE A 42 -7.60 1.33 1.52
N GLU A 43 -8.00 1.01 2.75
CA GLU A 43 -9.18 0.17 2.99
C GLU A 43 -10.44 0.77 2.37
N GLU A 44 -10.59 2.08 2.49
CA GLU A 44 -11.77 2.78 2.00
C GLU A 44 -11.70 3.06 0.50
N ASN A 45 -10.56 3.58 0.07
CA ASN A 45 -10.35 3.93 -1.34
C ASN A 45 -8.85 4.01 -1.65
N PRO A 46 -8.26 2.96 -2.27
CA PRO A 46 -6.84 2.98 -2.61
C PRO A 46 -6.46 4.04 -3.65
N LEU A 47 -7.43 4.66 -4.28
CA LEU A 47 -7.21 5.75 -5.24
C LEU A 47 -7.46 7.13 -4.64
N ASP A 48 -7.59 7.22 -3.31
CA ASP A 48 -7.75 8.51 -2.64
C ASP A 48 -6.57 9.42 -3.00
N GLU A 49 -6.87 10.69 -3.32
CA GLU A 49 -5.85 11.64 -3.76
C GLU A 49 -4.74 11.88 -2.74
N LYS A 50 -5.03 11.70 -1.45
CA LYS A 50 -4.05 11.85 -0.38
C LYS A 50 -2.95 10.78 -0.44
N LEU A 51 -3.21 9.68 -1.12
CA LEU A 51 -2.26 8.58 -1.28
C LEU A 51 -1.35 8.77 -2.48
N LYS A 52 -1.67 9.70 -3.38
CA LYS A 52 -0.92 9.95 -4.61
C LYS A 52 -0.61 8.64 -5.35
N THR A 53 -1.65 7.85 -5.56
CA THR A 53 -1.54 6.52 -6.17
C THR A 53 -1.15 6.63 -7.64
N HIS A 54 -0.13 5.87 -8.04
CA HIS A 54 0.31 5.76 -9.42
C HIS A 54 0.16 4.35 -9.93
N ILE A 55 -0.44 4.19 -11.11
CA ILE A 55 -0.51 2.91 -11.80
C ILE A 55 0.85 2.66 -12.44
N LEU A 56 1.42 1.48 -12.22
CA LEU A 56 2.76 1.14 -12.69
C LEU A 56 2.70 0.43 -14.04
N LYS A 57 3.79 0.56 -14.81
CA LYS A 57 3.94 -0.03 -16.14
C LYS A 57 5.19 -0.91 -16.17
N GLY A 58 5.41 -1.58 -17.32
CA GLY A 58 6.58 -2.42 -17.51
C GLY A 58 6.59 -3.64 -16.60
N PRO A 59 7.73 -3.95 -15.96
CA PRO A 59 7.84 -5.15 -15.10
C PRO A 59 6.86 -5.17 -13.93
N LEU A 60 6.37 -3.99 -13.51
CA LEU A 60 5.45 -3.87 -12.38
C LEU A 60 4.00 -3.64 -12.84
N LYS A 61 3.70 -3.94 -14.11
CA LYS A 61 2.34 -3.82 -14.64
C LYS A 61 1.37 -4.62 -13.77
N GLY A 62 0.21 -4.02 -13.48
CA GLY A 62 -0.80 -4.62 -12.62
C GLY A 62 -0.65 -4.22 -11.15
N LYS A 63 0.40 -3.48 -10.81
CA LYS A 63 0.63 -2.97 -9.46
C LYS A 63 0.49 -1.47 -9.43
N MET A 64 0.39 -0.92 -8.22
CA MET A 64 0.27 0.51 -7.97
C MET A 64 1.25 0.93 -6.91
N SER A 65 1.70 2.18 -6.98
CA SER A 65 2.57 2.78 -5.99
C SER A 65 1.79 3.80 -5.18
N ILE A 66 1.86 3.71 -3.88
CA ILE A 66 1.24 4.66 -2.94
C ILE A 66 2.34 5.41 -2.22
N SER A 67 2.17 6.71 -2.06
CA SER A 67 3.12 7.55 -1.34
C SER A 67 2.91 7.39 0.17
N LEU A 68 3.91 6.85 0.87
CA LEU A 68 3.95 6.88 2.33
C LEU A 68 4.30 8.30 2.78
N ASN A 69 5.35 8.87 2.17
CA ASN A 69 5.72 10.27 2.24
C ASN A 69 6.44 10.63 0.93
N TYR A 70 7.07 11.80 0.86
CA TYR A 70 7.74 12.23 -0.39
C TYR A 70 8.91 11.32 -0.78
N GLU A 71 9.44 10.55 0.14
CA GLU A 71 10.65 9.73 -0.06
C GLU A 71 10.34 8.24 -0.24
N TYR A 72 9.34 7.72 0.45
CA TYR A 72 9.06 6.28 0.53
C TYR A 72 7.72 5.91 -0.07
N ARG A 73 7.67 4.71 -0.66
CA ARG A 73 6.51 4.21 -1.40
C ARG A 73 6.11 2.83 -0.93
N ILE A 74 4.82 2.53 -1.09
CA ILE A 74 4.24 1.20 -0.82
C ILE A 74 3.73 0.68 -2.15
N ILE A 75 4.09 -0.56 -2.50
CA ILE A 75 3.65 -1.21 -3.73
C ILE A 75 2.51 -2.16 -3.39
N ILE A 76 1.37 -1.95 -4.05
CA ILE A 76 0.17 -2.76 -3.84
C ILE A 76 -0.37 -3.28 -5.16
N ALA A 77 -1.26 -4.27 -5.07
CA ALA A 77 -2.11 -4.70 -6.19
C ALA A 77 -3.55 -4.82 -5.69
N ILE A 78 -4.50 -4.48 -6.54
CA ILE A 78 -5.92 -4.59 -6.22
C ILE A 78 -6.45 -5.88 -6.85
N ASP A 79 -6.98 -6.77 -6.04
CA ASP A 79 -7.68 -7.96 -6.48
C ASP A 79 -9.18 -7.69 -6.33
N ARG A 80 -9.81 -7.26 -7.43
CA ARG A 80 -11.21 -6.86 -7.41
C ARG A 80 -12.14 -8.05 -7.28
N SER A 81 -11.73 -9.22 -7.76
CA SER A 81 -12.58 -10.42 -7.69
C SER A 81 -12.79 -10.87 -6.25
N GLU A 82 -11.79 -10.70 -5.39
CA GLU A 82 -11.84 -11.08 -3.99
C GLU A 82 -11.92 -9.87 -3.04
N ASN A 83 -12.01 -8.67 -3.61
CA ASN A 83 -12.08 -7.41 -2.84
C ASN A 83 -10.92 -7.27 -1.86
N ARG A 84 -9.69 -7.51 -2.35
CA ARG A 84 -8.46 -7.49 -1.54
C ARG A 84 -7.46 -6.48 -2.09
N ILE A 85 -6.69 -5.89 -1.17
CA ILE A 85 -5.49 -5.13 -1.51
C ILE A 85 -4.29 -5.95 -1.03
N ILE A 86 -3.42 -6.28 -1.96
CA ILE A 86 -2.23 -7.11 -1.68
C ILE A 86 -1.02 -6.18 -1.58
N PHE A 87 -0.33 -6.21 -0.44
CA PHE A 87 0.86 -5.41 -0.19
C PHE A 87 2.09 -6.20 -0.59
N HIS A 88 2.87 -5.67 -1.53
CA HIS A 88 4.01 -6.37 -2.12
C HIS A 88 5.35 -5.86 -1.62
N ASP A 89 5.50 -4.55 -1.44
CA ASP A 89 6.81 -3.98 -1.09
C ASP A 89 6.67 -2.62 -0.43
N ILE A 90 7.73 -2.17 0.24
CA ILE A 90 7.83 -0.86 0.86
C ILE A 90 9.31 -0.44 0.85
N GLY A 91 9.57 0.83 0.53
CA GLY A 91 10.93 1.36 0.48
C GLY A 91 11.00 2.63 -0.33
N SER A 92 12.24 3.06 -0.62
CA SER A 92 12.47 4.20 -1.49
C SER A 92 12.13 3.85 -2.93
N HIS A 93 12.01 4.87 -3.80
CA HIS A 93 11.74 4.66 -5.22
C HIS A 93 12.71 3.65 -5.83
N ASP A 94 14.00 3.80 -5.57
CA ASP A 94 15.01 2.91 -6.17
C ASP A 94 14.94 1.48 -5.60
N GLU A 95 14.51 1.33 -4.37
CA GLU A 95 14.41 0.00 -3.74
C GLU A 95 13.22 -0.81 -4.25
N VAL A 96 12.11 -0.13 -4.58
CA VAL A 96 10.88 -0.84 -4.96
C VAL A 96 10.65 -0.91 -6.47
N TYR A 97 11.33 -0.07 -7.23
CA TYR A 97 11.27 -0.07 -8.68
C TYR A 97 12.56 -0.64 -9.26
#